data_affdafc8d7ce3fdd81c4fe2b160fb260
#
_entry.id   affdafc8d7ce3fdd81c4fe2b160fb260
#
_cell.length_a   1.000
_cell.length_b   1.000
_cell.length_c   1.000
_cell.angle_alpha   90.00
_cell.angle_beta   90.00
_cell.angle_gamma   90.00
#
_symmetry.space_group_name_H-M   'P 1'
#
loop_
_entity.id
_entity.type
_entity.pdbx_description
1 polymer ?
#
loop_
_entity_poly.entity_id
_entity_poly.type
_entity_poly.pdbx_seq_one_letter_code
_entity_poly.pdbx_strand_id
1 'polypeptide(L)'
;MNSLMNNHDKIIKRMRNSAISYLARYEVSKFQFKNTMIRKLSGFDNQLHEELKIEIVDQIQKEMIASGFIDDKRYAEMQSRSIRRQGGSERLIFAKLKHNGITDNIIKNAKIELRSLKRKDF
;
A
#
# COMPACT_ATOMS: atom_id res chain seq x y z
N MET A 1 11.27 10.35 31.04
CA MET A 1 10.75 9.33 31.95
C MET A 1 9.98 8.28 31.18
N ASN A 2 10.35 7.05 31.37
CA ASN A 2 9.72 5.93 30.65
C ASN A 2 8.26 5.73 31.02
N SER A 3 7.84 6.26 32.15
CA SER A 3 6.44 6.19 32.56
C SER A 3 5.49 6.92 31.63
N LEU A 4 6.01 7.81 30.76
CA LEU A 4 5.21 8.52 29.78
C LEU A 4 4.96 7.73 28.51
N MET A 5 5.72 6.65 28.30
CA MET A 5 5.57 5.81 27.12
C MET A 5 4.88 4.51 27.51
N ASN A 6 3.59 4.40 27.18
CA ASN A 6 2.81 3.22 27.49
C ASN A 6 3.05 2.12 26.42
N ASN A 7 2.42 0.96 26.61
CA ASN A 7 2.59 -0.17 25.69
C ASN A 7 2.10 0.14 24.28
N HIS A 8 1.04 0.95 24.17
CA HIS A 8 0.50 1.35 22.87
C HIS A 8 1.50 2.20 22.09
N ASP A 9 2.17 3.14 22.78
CA ASP A 9 3.18 3.98 22.13
C ASP A 9 4.35 3.17 21.62
N LYS A 10 4.77 2.15 22.38
CA LYS A 10 5.84 1.25 21.97
C LYS A 10 5.44 0.43 20.75
N ILE A 11 4.22 -0.06 20.73
CA ILE A 11 3.69 -0.84 19.62
C ILE A 11 3.60 0.04 18.36
N ILE A 12 3.09 1.26 18.49
CA ILE A 12 2.98 2.19 17.37
C ILE A 12 4.36 2.48 16.79
N LYS A 13 5.35 2.75 17.65
CA LYS A 13 6.71 3.01 17.20
C LYS A 13 7.29 1.81 16.46
N ARG A 14 7.11 0.62 17.01
CA ARG A 14 7.58 -0.63 16.39
C ARG A 14 6.91 -0.86 15.03
N MET A 15 5.62 -0.62 14.96
CA MET A 15 4.86 -0.77 13.70
C MET A 15 5.27 0.26 12.67
N ARG A 16 5.51 1.51 13.10
CA ARG A 16 5.99 2.56 12.19
C ARG A 16 7.33 2.19 11.58
N ASN A 17 8.25 1.70 12.39
CA ASN A 17 9.57 1.26 11.92
C ASN A 17 9.44 0.07 10.94
N SER A 18 8.56 -0.86 11.25
CA SER A 18 8.27 -2.00 10.38
C SER A 18 7.68 -1.54 9.05
N ALA A 19 6.77 -0.56 9.08
CA ALA A 19 6.16 0.01 7.87
C ALA A 19 7.21 0.66 6.98
N ILE A 20 8.09 1.46 7.55
CA ILE A 20 9.16 2.12 6.80
C ILE A 20 10.08 1.09 6.14
N SER A 21 10.48 0.07 6.88
CA SER A 21 11.33 -1.00 6.34
C SER A 21 10.65 -1.75 5.19
N TYR A 22 9.37 -2.03 5.34
CA TYR A 22 8.58 -2.71 4.31
C TYR A 22 8.47 -1.86 3.04
N LEU A 23 8.14 -0.58 3.19
CA LEU A 23 7.96 0.33 2.07
C LEU A 23 9.28 0.72 1.40
N ALA A 24 10.41 0.57 2.11
CA ALA A 24 11.72 0.76 1.50
C ALA A 24 12.04 -0.35 0.49
N ARG A 25 11.39 -1.50 0.62
CA ARG A 25 11.62 -2.66 -0.25
C ARG A 25 10.55 -2.86 -1.31
N TYR A 26 9.31 -2.48 -1.02
CA TYR A 26 8.16 -2.83 -1.86
C TYR A 26 7.28 -1.63 -2.16
N GLU A 27 6.92 -1.48 -3.43
CA GLU A 27 5.87 -0.57 -3.84
C GLU A 27 4.55 -1.32 -3.74
N VAL A 28 3.64 -0.85 -2.88
CA VAL A 28 2.37 -1.55 -2.62
C VAL A 28 1.21 -0.57 -2.61
N SER A 29 0.00 -1.10 -2.83
CA SER A 29 -1.22 -0.31 -2.70
C SER A 29 -1.58 -0.11 -1.21
N LYS A 30 -2.47 0.84 -0.95
CA LYS A 30 -2.99 1.06 0.42
C LYS A 30 -3.61 -0.22 0.97
N PHE A 31 -4.36 -0.93 0.13
CA PHE A 31 -5.01 -2.18 0.51
C PHE A 31 -3.99 -3.24 0.93
N GLN A 32 -2.96 -3.44 0.12
CA GLN A 32 -1.89 -4.40 0.43
C GLN A 32 -1.15 -4.01 1.70
N PHE A 33 -0.86 -2.73 1.86
CA PHE A 33 -0.17 -2.22 3.04
C PHE A 33 -0.98 -2.51 4.30
N LYS A 34 -2.25 -2.16 4.29
CA LYS A 34 -3.15 -2.36 5.44
C LYS A 34 -3.19 -3.82 5.86
N ASN A 35 -3.39 -4.73 4.91
CA ASN A 35 -3.47 -6.16 5.18
C ASN A 35 -2.16 -6.69 5.77
N THR A 36 -1.04 -6.27 5.21
CA THR A 36 0.29 -6.69 5.69
C THR A 36 0.55 -6.17 7.11
N MET A 37 0.22 -4.92 7.37
CA MET A 37 0.46 -4.32 8.69
C MET A 37 -0.43 -4.91 9.78
N ILE A 38 -1.70 -5.19 9.46
CA ILE A 38 -2.60 -5.84 10.41
C ILE A 38 -2.04 -7.22 10.80
N ARG A 39 -1.57 -7.97 9.83
CA ARG A 39 -0.97 -9.29 10.05
C ARG A 39 0.28 -9.19 10.92
N LYS A 40 1.17 -8.22 10.63
CA LYS A 40 2.38 -8.00 11.42
C LYS A 40 2.06 -7.60 12.85
N LEU A 41 1.08 -6.70 13.02
CA LEU A 41 0.66 -6.25 14.36
C LEU A 41 0.09 -7.40 15.16
N SER A 42 -0.69 -8.27 14.55
CA SER A 42 -1.22 -9.47 15.20
C SER A 42 -0.10 -10.40 15.66
N GLY A 43 1.01 -10.45 14.93
CA GLY A 43 2.18 -11.21 15.31
C GLY A 43 2.95 -10.58 16.47
N PHE A 44 2.91 -9.26 16.61
CA PHE A 44 3.58 -8.58 17.73
C PHE A 44 2.76 -8.65 19.01
N ASP A 45 1.44 -8.57 18.91
CA ASP A 45 0.53 -8.62 20.05
C ASP A 45 -0.83 -9.18 19.63
N ASN A 46 -1.02 -10.48 19.86
CA ASN A 46 -2.26 -11.15 19.47
C ASN A 46 -3.43 -10.88 20.41
N GLN A 47 -3.21 -10.14 21.50
CA GLN A 47 -4.25 -9.81 22.47
C GLN A 47 -4.91 -8.47 22.21
N LEU A 48 -4.41 -7.70 21.26
CA LEU A 48 -5.03 -6.43 20.89
C LEU A 48 -6.41 -6.66 20.25
N HIS A 49 -7.37 -5.81 20.63
CA HIS A 49 -8.67 -5.81 19.98
C HIS A 49 -8.55 -5.44 18.52
N GLU A 50 -9.38 -6.03 17.68
CA GLU A 50 -9.38 -5.77 16.25
C GLU A 50 -9.57 -4.29 15.93
N GLU A 51 -10.47 -3.61 16.66
CA GLU A 51 -10.70 -2.18 16.46
C GLU A 51 -9.43 -1.36 16.69
N LEU A 52 -8.68 -1.69 17.74
CA LEU A 52 -7.44 -0.99 18.05
C LEU A 52 -6.36 -1.30 17.02
N LYS A 53 -6.28 -2.52 16.52
CA LYS A 53 -5.34 -2.87 15.45
C LYS A 53 -5.61 -2.04 14.20
N ILE A 54 -6.85 -1.95 13.80
CA ILE A 54 -7.27 -1.17 12.64
C ILE A 54 -6.92 0.29 12.83
N GLU A 55 -7.19 0.83 14.01
CA GLU A 55 -6.91 2.22 14.35
C GLU A 55 -5.41 2.55 14.26
N ILE A 56 -4.57 1.69 14.82
CA ILE A 56 -3.12 1.84 14.77
C ILE A 56 -2.63 1.80 13.32
N VAL A 57 -3.08 0.82 12.56
CA VAL A 57 -2.66 0.66 11.17
C VAL A 57 -3.15 1.83 10.32
N ASP A 58 -4.38 2.30 10.52
CA ASP A 58 -4.91 3.45 9.78
C ASP A 58 -4.11 4.71 10.06
N GLN A 59 -3.69 4.93 11.30
CA GLN A 59 -2.84 6.06 11.64
C GLN A 59 -1.51 6.01 10.91
N ILE A 60 -0.85 4.87 10.93
CA ILE A 60 0.44 4.68 10.26
C ILE A 60 0.28 4.81 8.76
N GLN A 61 -0.79 4.27 8.19
CA GLN A 61 -1.07 4.38 6.76
C GLN A 61 -1.21 5.83 6.33
N LYS A 62 -1.93 6.65 7.10
CA LYS A 62 -2.08 8.08 6.82
C LYS A 62 -0.72 8.78 6.82
N GLU A 63 0.14 8.44 7.76
CA GLU A 63 1.50 8.98 7.82
C GLU A 63 2.30 8.61 6.57
N MET A 64 2.21 7.37 6.14
CA MET A 64 2.95 6.88 4.98
C MET A 64 2.43 7.47 3.67
N ILE A 65 1.12 7.69 3.57
CA ILE A 65 0.53 8.39 2.42
C ILE A 65 1.01 9.84 2.39
N ALA A 66 0.94 10.53 3.53
CA ALA A 66 1.36 11.93 3.61
C ALA A 66 2.85 12.11 3.28
N SER A 67 3.67 11.12 3.60
CA SER A 67 5.11 11.15 3.32
C SER A 67 5.46 10.66 1.92
N GLY A 68 4.47 10.24 1.12
CA GLY A 68 4.70 9.79 -0.24
C GLY A 68 5.21 8.36 -0.37
N PHE A 69 5.27 7.61 0.71
CA PHE A 69 5.69 6.20 0.67
C PHE A 69 4.60 5.29 0.10
N ILE A 70 3.35 5.71 0.17
CA ILE A 70 2.21 4.99 -0.42
C ILE A 70 1.47 5.92 -1.36
N ASP A 71 1.25 5.48 -2.59
CA ASP A 71 0.56 6.25 -3.61
C ASP A 71 -0.06 5.27 -4.60
N ASP A 72 -1.39 5.09 -4.52
CA ASP A 72 -2.10 4.13 -5.35
C ASP A 72 -2.01 4.46 -6.84
N LYS A 73 -1.97 5.74 -7.18
CA LYS A 73 -1.80 6.15 -8.57
C LYS A 73 -0.43 5.69 -9.12
N ARG A 74 0.62 5.96 -8.37
CA ARG A 74 1.98 5.53 -8.72
C ARG A 74 2.06 4.01 -8.82
N TYR A 75 1.46 3.31 -7.85
CA TYR A 75 1.40 1.85 -7.84
C TYR A 75 0.71 1.33 -9.10
N ALA A 76 -0.45 1.88 -9.43
CA ALA A 76 -1.23 1.44 -10.59
C ALA A 76 -0.47 1.65 -11.90
N GLU A 77 0.19 2.79 -12.06
CA GLU A 77 0.97 3.10 -13.25
C GLU A 77 2.15 2.14 -13.39
N MET A 78 2.87 1.90 -12.31
CA MET A 78 4.02 1.00 -12.31
C MET A 78 3.62 -0.43 -12.63
N GLN A 79 2.56 -0.93 -12.00
CA GLN A 79 2.05 -2.30 -12.23
C GLN A 79 1.53 -2.46 -13.65
N SER A 80 0.82 -1.47 -14.17
CA SER A 80 0.30 -1.51 -15.53
C SER A 80 1.43 -1.66 -16.55
N ARG A 81 2.49 -0.89 -16.38
CA ARG A 81 3.66 -0.96 -17.27
C ARG A 81 4.35 -2.33 -17.16
N SER A 82 4.49 -2.82 -15.94
CA SER A 82 5.14 -4.10 -15.69
C SER A 82 4.37 -5.26 -16.34
N ILE A 83 3.06 -5.29 -16.15
CA ILE A 83 2.21 -6.33 -16.73
C ILE A 83 2.26 -6.25 -18.26
N ARG A 84 2.20 -5.06 -18.81
CA ARG A 84 2.26 -4.86 -20.27
C ARG A 84 3.59 -5.33 -20.84
N ARG A 85 4.71 -5.04 -20.18
CA ARG A 85 6.03 -5.49 -20.64
C ARG A 85 6.14 -7.00 -20.65
N GLN A 86 5.40 -7.68 -19.76
CA GLN A 86 5.37 -9.14 -19.71
C GLN A 86 4.35 -9.74 -20.69
N GLY A 87 3.74 -8.90 -21.53
CA GLY A 87 2.78 -9.36 -22.53
C GLY A 87 1.34 -9.42 -22.05
N GLY A 88 1.04 -8.87 -20.86
CA GLY A 88 -0.30 -8.90 -20.30
C GLY A 88 -1.27 -7.98 -21.01
N SER A 89 -2.53 -8.40 -21.07
CA SER A 89 -3.62 -7.64 -21.67
C SER A 89 -4.15 -6.55 -20.73
N GLU A 90 -4.94 -5.61 -21.27
CA GLU A 90 -5.64 -4.62 -20.45
C GLU A 90 -6.59 -5.29 -19.46
N ARG A 91 -7.22 -6.41 -19.86
CA ARG A 91 -8.09 -7.16 -18.96
C ARG A 91 -7.31 -7.69 -17.75
N LEU A 92 -6.12 -8.20 -17.98
CA LEU A 92 -5.26 -8.71 -16.90
C LEU A 92 -4.84 -7.56 -15.96
N ILE A 93 -4.47 -6.41 -16.53
CA ILE A 93 -4.13 -5.22 -15.75
C ILE A 93 -5.30 -4.83 -14.86
N PHE A 94 -6.50 -4.73 -15.42
CA PHE A 94 -7.70 -4.38 -14.68
C PHE A 94 -7.92 -5.36 -13.52
N ALA A 95 -7.88 -6.67 -13.80
CA ALA A 95 -8.12 -7.69 -12.80
C ALA A 95 -7.12 -7.63 -11.66
N LYS A 96 -5.84 -7.47 -11.97
CA LYS A 96 -4.78 -7.39 -10.96
C LYS A 96 -4.90 -6.15 -10.10
N LEU A 97 -5.17 -5.01 -10.70
CA LEU A 97 -5.31 -3.75 -9.94
C LEU A 97 -6.55 -3.79 -9.06
N LYS A 98 -7.67 -4.33 -9.54
CA LYS A 98 -8.88 -4.49 -8.73
C LYS A 98 -8.61 -5.43 -7.56
N HIS A 99 -7.92 -6.53 -7.80
CA HIS A 99 -7.58 -7.49 -6.74
C HIS A 99 -6.74 -6.82 -5.63
N ASN A 100 -5.90 -5.88 -6.00
CA ASN A 100 -5.04 -5.18 -5.06
C ASN A 100 -5.67 -3.89 -4.51
N GLY A 101 -6.99 -3.76 -4.65
CA GLY A 101 -7.76 -2.71 -4.00
C GLY A 101 -7.70 -1.34 -4.68
N ILE A 102 -7.28 -1.28 -5.93
CA ILE A 102 -7.23 -0.01 -6.66
C ILE A 102 -8.63 0.37 -7.14
N THR A 103 -8.98 1.64 -7.00
CA THR A 103 -10.29 2.15 -7.42
C THR A 103 -10.40 2.20 -8.95
N ASP A 104 -11.64 2.12 -9.45
CA ASP A 104 -11.90 2.15 -10.89
C ASP A 104 -11.38 3.43 -11.54
N ASN A 105 -11.48 4.55 -10.85
CA ASN A 105 -11.00 5.82 -11.36
C ASN A 105 -9.49 5.82 -11.60
N ILE A 106 -8.74 5.30 -10.64
CA ILE A 106 -7.28 5.19 -10.76
C ILE A 106 -6.92 4.22 -11.88
N ILE A 107 -7.62 3.09 -11.99
CA ILE A 107 -7.38 2.11 -13.05
C ILE A 107 -7.61 2.74 -14.42
N LYS A 108 -8.71 3.46 -14.58
CA LYS A 108 -9.04 4.15 -15.83
C LYS A 108 -7.93 5.13 -16.23
N ASN A 109 -7.45 5.92 -15.28
CA ASN A 109 -6.37 6.87 -15.53
C ASN A 109 -5.06 6.17 -15.89
N ALA A 110 -4.75 5.07 -15.24
CA ALA A 110 -3.57 4.28 -15.56
C ALA A 110 -3.60 3.71 -16.98
N LYS A 111 -4.79 3.29 -17.45
CA LYS A 111 -4.99 2.82 -18.82
C LYS A 111 -4.76 3.94 -19.83
N ILE A 112 -5.27 5.14 -19.55
CA ILE A 112 -5.10 6.29 -20.41
C ILE A 112 -3.61 6.63 -20.52
N GLU A 113 -2.90 6.66 -19.40
CA GLU A 113 -1.46 6.91 -19.38
C GLU A 113 -0.69 5.88 -20.21
N LEU A 114 -1.02 4.61 -20.05
CA LEU A 114 -0.38 3.52 -20.75
C LEU A 114 -0.57 3.63 -22.26
N ARG A 115 -1.77 3.97 -22.71
CA ARG A 115 -2.07 4.18 -24.13
C ARG A 115 -1.34 5.40 -24.69
N SER A 116 -1.22 6.46 -23.90
CA SER A 116 -0.49 7.66 -24.27
C SER A 116 1.00 7.36 -24.49
N LEU A 117 1.61 6.58 -23.63
CA LEU A 117 3.00 6.15 -23.77
C LEU A 117 3.20 5.32 -25.04
N LYS A 118 2.27 4.43 -25.35
CA LYS A 118 2.32 3.59 -26.55
C LYS A 118 2.30 4.43 -27.82
N ARG A 119 1.50 5.51 -27.84
CA ARG A 119 1.43 6.42 -28.97
C ARG A 119 2.74 7.17 -29.20
N LYS A 120 3.44 7.51 -28.11
CA LYS A 120 4.71 8.24 -28.21
C LYS A 120 5.85 7.39 -28.72
N ASP A 121 5.74 6.09 -28.60
CA ASP A 121 6.76 5.16 -29.04
C ASP A 121 6.76 4.95 -30.56
N PHE A 122 5.81 5.54 -31.25
CA PHE A 122 5.76 5.56 -32.69
C PHE A 122 6.28 6.90 -33.23
#